data_58ab3e42f70fef05c9c10a7ad3002fda
#
_entry.id   58ab3e42f70fef05c9c10a7ad3002fda
#
_cell.length_a   1.000
_cell.length_b   1.000
_cell.length_c   1.000
_cell.angle_alpha   90.00
_cell.angle_beta   90.00
_cell.angle_gamma   90.00
#
_symmetry.space_group_name_H-M   'P 1'
#
loop_
_entity.id
_entity.type
_entity.pdbx_description
1 polymer ?
#
loop_
_entity_poly.entity_id
_entity_poly.type
_entity_poly.pdbx_seq_one_letter_code
_entity_poly.pdbx_strand_id
1 'polypeptide(L)'
;MMLLPVVALVALSGQAEPTAAVRIKDTAYARVARAQAIARDASIHAAVSASNASVESPDLVRRRDALWIANLHDPLRQAIVQAPCSAKVREMVKDDPLVVEAFVMNDRGTLVCSMAETSDYWQGDEAKWQRTFVDGKDAFVEDPAFDVSTGKYAIQVSVPMAEGAKRIGAVTLTLKLKGQEAAAAPKN
;
A
#
# COMPACT_ATOMS: atom_id res chain seq x y z
N MET A 1 -68.49 -20.70 8.52
CA MET A 1 -67.66 -20.03 7.58
C MET A 1 -66.25 -19.87 8.30
N MET A 2 -65.39 -20.82 8.03
CA MET A 2 -64.10 -20.95 8.76
C MET A 2 -63.00 -20.28 7.91
N LEU A 3 -62.43 -19.17 8.40
CA LEU A 3 -61.31 -18.52 7.78
C LEU A 3 -59.99 -19.23 8.20
N LEU A 4 -59.30 -19.80 7.22
CA LEU A 4 -57.94 -20.32 7.40
C LEU A 4 -56.92 -19.15 7.32
N PRO A 5 -55.91 -19.10 8.21
CA PRO A 5 -54.88 -18.10 8.11
C PRO A 5 -53.89 -18.44 6.99
N VAL A 6 -53.62 -17.49 6.11
CA VAL A 6 -52.54 -17.56 5.12
C VAL A 6 -51.23 -17.29 5.84
N VAL A 7 -50.40 -18.33 6.00
CA VAL A 7 -49.03 -18.20 6.48
C VAL A 7 -48.19 -17.75 5.29
N ALA A 8 -47.75 -16.49 5.30
CA ALA A 8 -46.80 -15.99 4.35
C ALA A 8 -45.40 -16.55 4.69
N LEU A 9 -44.92 -17.43 3.82
CA LEU A 9 -43.52 -17.94 3.87
C LEU A 9 -42.60 -16.84 3.39
N VAL A 10 -41.93 -16.14 4.31
CA VAL A 10 -40.84 -15.20 3.99
C VAL A 10 -39.61 -16.03 3.57
N ALA A 11 -39.37 -16.09 2.27
CA ALA A 11 -38.11 -16.66 1.75
C ALA A 11 -36.96 -15.76 2.20
N LEU A 12 -36.17 -16.21 3.17
CA LEU A 12 -34.88 -15.68 3.45
C LEU A 12 -33.99 -15.94 2.22
N SER A 13 -33.77 -14.92 1.40
CA SER A 13 -32.77 -14.94 0.33
C SER A 13 -31.38 -15.05 1.01
N GLY A 14 -30.88 -16.29 1.11
CA GLY A 14 -29.54 -16.56 1.57
C GLY A 14 -28.57 -15.90 0.60
N GLN A 15 -27.99 -14.76 0.99
CA GLN A 15 -26.84 -14.21 0.28
C GLN A 15 -25.69 -15.20 0.46
N ALA A 16 -25.10 -15.65 -0.66
CA ALA A 16 -23.95 -16.52 -0.62
C ALA A 16 -22.80 -15.81 0.13
N GLU A 17 -22.17 -16.50 1.08
CA GLU A 17 -21.00 -15.98 1.79
C GLU A 17 -19.90 -15.58 0.78
N PRO A 18 -19.28 -14.40 0.94
CA PRO A 18 -18.23 -13.95 0.03
C PRO A 18 -17.06 -14.93 0.01
N THR A 19 -16.50 -15.16 -1.16
CA THR A 19 -15.30 -16.01 -1.29
C THR A 19 -14.11 -15.44 -0.50
N ALA A 20 -13.14 -16.28 -0.16
CA ALA A 20 -11.92 -15.84 0.53
C ALA A 20 -11.20 -14.70 -0.24
N ALA A 21 -11.14 -14.79 -1.57
CA ALA A 21 -10.56 -13.77 -2.43
C ALA A 21 -11.27 -12.41 -2.32
N VAL A 22 -12.60 -12.41 -2.23
CA VAL A 22 -13.39 -11.18 -2.05
C VAL A 22 -13.08 -10.57 -0.68
N ARG A 23 -13.10 -11.35 0.40
CA ARG A 23 -12.77 -10.86 1.76
C ARG A 23 -11.36 -10.29 1.87
N ILE A 24 -10.38 -10.88 1.17
CA ILE A 24 -9.00 -10.38 1.12
C ILE A 24 -8.97 -8.99 0.49
N LYS A 25 -9.59 -8.82 -0.67
CA LYS A 25 -9.65 -7.52 -1.36
C LYS A 25 -10.44 -6.48 -0.55
N ASP A 26 -11.55 -6.85 0.07
CA ASP A 26 -12.32 -5.96 0.95
C ASP A 26 -11.48 -5.46 2.13
N THR A 27 -10.66 -6.35 2.71
CA THR A 27 -9.70 -5.98 3.77
C THR A 27 -8.72 -4.90 3.30
N ALA A 28 -8.21 -4.99 2.07
CA ALA A 28 -7.33 -3.99 1.50
C ALA A 28 -8.08 -2.70 1.14
N TYR A 29 -9.24 -2.79 0.49
CA TYR A 29 -10.05 -1.61 0.14
C TYR A 29 -10.46 -0.79 1.36
N ALA A 30 -10.71 -1.43 2.50
CA ALA A 30 -10.99 -0.74 3.77
C ALA A 30 -9.80 0.15 4.25
N ARG A 31 -8.59 0.00 3.71
CA ARG A 31 -7.40 0.82 4.03
C ARG A 31 -7.10 1.90 3.01
N VAL A 32 -7.85 2.00 1.92
CA VAL A 32 -7.69 3.09 0.93
C VAL A 32 -7.80 4.44 1.60
N ALA A 33 -8.80 4.66 2.46
CA ALA A 33 -8.96 5.92 3.18
C ALA A 33 -7.75 6.27 4.07
N ARG A 34 -7.11 5.26 4.68
CA ARG A 34 -5.88 5.46 5.49
C ARG A 34 -4.69 5.84 4.60
N ALA A 35 -4.49 5.15 3.49
CA ALA A 35 -3.45 5.50 2.52
C ALA A 35 -3.66 6.92 1.98
N GLN A 36 -4.90 7.29 1.67
CA GLN A 36 -5.26 8.66 1.24
C GLN A 36 -5.04 9.70 2.35
N ALA A 37 -5.24 9.36 3.63
CA ALA A 37 -4.93 10.25 4.74
C ALA A 37 -3.42 10.53 4.81
N ILE A 38 -2.57 9.50 4.62
CA ILE A 38 -1.11 9.65 4.53
C ILE A 38 -0.74 10.53 3.33
N ALA A 39 -1.34 10.30 2.16
CA ALA A 39 -1.09 11.08 0.95
C ALA A 39 -1.46 12.57 1.10
N ARG A 40 -2.38 12.91 2.01
CA ARG A 40 -2.81 14.28 2.30
C ARG A 40 -2.12 14.92 3.49
N ASP A 41 -1.28 14.20 4.24
CA ASP A 41 -0.56 14.77 5.38
C ASP A 41 0.45 15.82 4.92
N ALA A 42 0.37 17.02 5.49
CA ALA A 42 1.16 18.17 5.05
C ALA A 42 2.68 17.96 5.20
N SER A 43 3.11 17.26 6.24
CA SER A 43 4.54 17.00 6.48
C SER A 43 5.12 15.97 5.51
N ILE A 44 4.34 14.95 5.19
CA ILE A 44 4.71 13.93 4.20
C ILE A 44 4.70 14.56 2.79
N HIS A 45 3.68 15.38 2.49
CA HIS A 45 3.59 16.11 1.22
C HIS A 45 4.80 17.02 1.00
N ALA A 46 5.21 17.78 2.01
CA ALA A 46 6.39 18.63 1.94
C ALA A 46 7.67 17.83 1.69
N ALA A 47 7.82 16.65 2.32
CA ALA A 47 8.97 15.77 2.09
C ALA A 47 9.02 15.26 0.65
N VAL A 48 7.88 14.85 0.08
CA VAL A 48 7.80 14.40 -1.32
C VAL A 48 8.09 15.55 -2.28
N SER A 49 7.53 16.73 -2.06
CA SER A 49 7.78 17.92 -2.89
C SER A 49 9.27 18.32 -2.85
N ALA A 50 9.92 18.27 -1.69
CA ALA A 50 11.35 18.53 -1.56
C ALA A 50 12.19 17.46 -2.31
N SER A 51 11.81 16.18 -2.22
CA SER A 51 12.46 15.11 -2.96
C SER A 51 12.31 15.29 -4.48
N ASN A 52 11.16 15.70 -4.96
CA ASN A 52 10.91 15.96 -6.39
C ASN A 52 11.71 17.17 -6.90
N ALA A 53 11.99 18.15 -6.05
CA ALA A 53 12.81 19.30 -6.41
C ALA A 53 14.29 18.95 -6.59
N SER A 54 14.76 17.83 -6.02
CA SER A 54 16.14 17.37 -6.20
C SER A 54 16.31 16.66 -7.55
N VAL A 55 17.41 16.99 -8.25
CA VAL A 55 17.70 16.37 -9.55
C VAL A 55 18.45 15.05 -9.34
N GLU A 56 17.80 13.95 -9.67
CA GLU A 56 18.42 12.62 -9.70
C GLU A 56 18.33 12.03 -11.10
N SER A 57 19.47 11.68 -11.67
CA SER A 57 19.47 10.98 -12.96
C SER A 57 19.00 9.53 -12.80
N PRO A 58 18.41 8.92 -13.85
CA PRO A 58 18.04 7.50 -13.80
C PRO A 58 19.20 6.57 -13.43
N ASP A 59 20.45 6.92 -13.84
CA ASP A 59 21.64 6.15 -13.47
C ASP A 59 21.98 6.25 -11.99
N LEU A 60 21.75 7.41 -11.38
CA LEU A 60 21.94 7.58 -9.94
C LEU A 60 20.91 6.78 -9.16
N VAL A 61 19.66 6.80 -9.59
CA VAL A 61 18.58 6.00 -8.98
C VAL A 61 18.94 4.51 -9.02
N ARG A 62 19.31 3.98 -10.21
CA ARG A 62 19.70 2.56 -10.35
C ARG A 62 20.89 2.19 -9.47
N ARG A 63 21.91 3.06 -9.36
CA ARG A 63 23.08 2.80 -8.49
C ARG A 63 22.69 2.79 -7.02
N ARG A 64 21.84 3.70 -6.57
CA ARG A 64 21.33 3.73 -5.19
C ARG A 64 20.50 2.50 -4.88
N ASP A 65 19.67 2.10 -5.80
CA ASP A 65 18.87 0.88 -5.67
C ASP A 65 19.73 -0.38 -5.55
N ALA A 66 20.73 -0.53 -6.42
CA ALA A 66 21.68 -1.65 -6.34
C ALA A 66 22.45 -1.67 -5.02
N LEU A 67 22.86 -0.52 -4.49
CA LEU A 67 23.51 -0.42 -3.18
C LEU A 67 22.54 -0.75 -2.04
N TRP A 68 21.30 -0.29 -2.14
CA TRP A 68 20.25 -0.59 -1.18
C TRP A 68 20.00 -2.10 -1.07
N ILE A 69 19.86 -2.79 -2.20
CA ILE A 69 19.66 -4.24 -2.25
C ILE A 69 20.88 -4.99 -1.71
N ALA A 70 22.10 -4.54 -2.04
CA ALA A 70 23.33 -5.21 -1.68
C ALA A 70 23.81 -4.96 -0.24
N ASN A 71 23.37 -3.88 0.41
CA ASN A 71 23.91 -3.42 1.69
C ASN A 71 22.85 -3.04 2.70
N LEU A 72 22.59 -3.93 3.64
CA LEU A 72 21.64 -3.72 4.74
C LEU A 72 21.98 -2.52 5.66
N HIS A 73 23.20 -2.01 5.62
CA HIS A 73 23.64 -0.86 6.41
C HIS A 73 23.86 0.41 5.57
N ASP A 74 23.25 0.47 4.39
CA ASP A 74 23.35 1.65 3.52
C ASP A 74 22.87 2.91 4.26
N PRO A 75 23.67 4.02 4.29
CA PRO A 75 23.31 5.25 4.97
C PRO A 75 22.00 5.88 4.45
N LEU A 76 21.71 5.73 3.15
CA LEU A 76 20.43 6.21 2.56
C LEU A 76 19.25 5.46 3.14
N ARG A 77 19.36 4.15 3.30
CA ARG A 77 18.33 3.31 3.93
C ARG A 77 18.00 3.79 5.33
N GLN A 78 19.03 4.01 6.15
CA GLN A 78 18.87 4.53 7.51
C GLN A 78 18.28 5.95 7.51
N ALA A 79 18.75 6.82 6.63
CA ALA A 79 18.26 8.20 6.53
C ALA A 79 16.77 8.23 6.18
N ILE A 80 16.30 7.39 5.26
CA ILE A 80 14.88 7.31 4.90
C ILE A 80 14.05 6.79 6.07
N VAL A 81 14.43 5.66 6.68
CA VAL A 81 13.67 5.06 7.80
C VAL A 81 13.63 5.99 9.02
N GLN A 82 14.68 6.76 9.27
CA GLN A 82 14.78 7.70 10.41
C GLN A 82 14.21 9.09 10.09
N ALA A 83 13.82 9.36 8.85
CA ALA A 83 13.28 10.66 8.47
C ALA A 83 12.03 11.04 9.29
N PRO A 84 11.80 12.34 9.57
CA PRO A 84 10.60 12.80 10.28
C PRO A 84 9.31 12.34 9.61
N CYS A 85 9.24 12.35 8.27
CA CYS A 85 8.07 11.87 7.54
C CYS A 85 7.84 10.36 7.73
N SER A 86 8.90 9.56 7.89
CA SER A 86 8.80 8.13 8.19
C SER A 86 8.26 7.88 9.61
N ALA A 87 8.65 8.72 10.58
CA ALA A 87 8.05 8.70 11.91
C ALA A 87 6.55 9.04 11.86
N LYS A 88 6.17 10.01 11.01
CA LYS A 88 4.75 10.35 10.79
C LYS A 88 3.97 9.22 10.15
N VAL A 89 4.52 8.55 9.14
CA VAL A 89 3.91 7.36 8.54
C VAL A 89 3.67 6.28 9.59
N ARG A 90 4.67 5.96 10.43
CA ARG A 90 4.53 4.99 11.53
C ARG A 90 3.40 5.37 12.48
N GLU A 91 3.32 6.65 12.87
CA GLU A 91 2.26 7.16 13.74
C GLU A 91 0.87 6.92 13.14
N MET A 92 0.71 7.17 11.84
CA MET A 92 -0.58 7.07 11.15
C MET A 92 -1.08 5.64 10.92
N VAL A 93 -0.19 4.64 11.06
CA VAL A 93 -0.56 3.22 10.86
C VAL A 93 -0.45 2.37 12.13
N LYS A 94 0.04 2.93 13.25
CA LYS A 94 0.37 2.19 14.49
C LYS A 94 -0.77 1.35 15.08
N ASP A 95 -2.01 1.77 14.87
CA ASP A 95 -3.23 1.12 15.40
C ASP A 95 -3.80 0.08 14.44
N ASP A 96 -3.22 -0.12 13.28
CA ASP A 96 -3.65 -1.17 12.36
C ASP A 96 -2.65 -2.34 12.38
N PRO A 97 -2.95 -3.42 13.12
CA PRO A 97 -2.02 -4.55 13.27
C PRO A 97 -1.88 -5.39 11.98
N LEU A 98 -2.67 -5.10 10.94
CA LEU A 98 -2.52 -5.73 9.64
C LEU A 98 -1.46 -5.05 8.79
N VAL A 99 -1.24 -3.75 8.95
CA VAL A 99 -0.22 -3.01 8.21
C VAL A 99 1.16 -3.47 8.68
N VAL A 100 1.94 -4.05 7.78
CA VAL A 100 3.31 -4.50 8.05
C VAL A 100 4.35 -3.63 7.38
N GLU A 101 3.98 -2.94 6.31
CA GLU A 101 4.78 -1.90 5.68
C GLU A 101 3.88 -0.72 5.28
N ALA A 102 4.47 0.47 5.31
CA ALA A 102 3.87 1.69 4.77
C ALA A 102 5.01 2.58 4.28
N PHE A 103 4.95 2.98 3.03
CA PHE A 103 5.97 3.82 2.42
C PHE A 103 5.39 4.79 1.39
N VAL A 104 6.16 5.82 1.11
CA VAL A 104 5.79 6.92 0.21
C VAL A 104 6.89 7.08 -0.83
N MET A 105 6.49 7.15 -2.08
CA MET A 105 7.35 7.30 -3.25
C MET A 105 7.14 8.67 -3.89
N ASN A 106 8.19 9.20 -4.48
CA ASN A 106 8.17 10.44 -5.25
C ASN A 106 7.71 10.22 -6.71
N ASP A 107 7.84 11.26 -7.54
CA ASP A 107 7.50 11.24 -8.97
C ASP A 107 8.40 10.36 -9.85
N ARG A 108 9.49 9.82 -9.31
CA ARG A 108 10.39 8.86 -9.97
C ARG A 108 10.20 7.42 -9.48
N GLY A 109 9.30 7.23 -8.51
CA GLY A 109 9.11 5.93 -7.85
C GLY A 109 10.19 5.60 -6.81
N THR A 110 11.02 6.57 -6.39
CA THR A 110 12.00 6.35 -5.32
C THR A 110 11.39 6.61 -3.95
N LEU A 111 11.84 5.87 -2.94
CA LEU A 111 11.38 6.02 -1.57
C LEU A 111 11.75 7.39 -0.99
N VAL A 112 10.80 8.00 -0.30
CA VAL A 112 10.97 9.26 0.46
C VAL A 112 10.77 9.03 1.95
N CYS A 113 9.72 8.32 2.32
CA CYS A 113 9.40 7.98 3.69
C CYS A 113 9.07 6.48 3.76
N SER A 114 9.52 5.78 4.80
CA SER A 114 9.14 4.37 5.01
C SER A 114 9.07 4.05 6.50
N MET A 115 8.03 3.32 6.92
CA MET A 115 7.92 2.91 8.31
C MET A 115 8.97 1.89 8.74
N ALA A 116 9.49 1.11 7.78
CA ALA A 116 10.49 0.08 7.97
C ALA A 116 11.39 -0.01 6.72
N GLU A 117 12.39 -0.87 6.76
CA GLU A 117 13.19 -1.18 5.58
C GLU A 117 12.36 -1.94 4.55
N THR A 118 12.56 -1.61 3.27
CA THR A 118 11.98 -2.27 2.10
C THR A 118 13.03 -3.11 1.38
N SER A 119 12.62 -4.01 0.47
CA SER A 119 13.51 -4.81 -0.36
C SER A 119 14.43 -3.96 -1.23
N ASP A 120 13.90 -2.86 -1.78
CA ASP A 120 14.55 -1.98 -2.75
C ASP A 120 14.20 -0.50 -2.51
N TYR A 121 15.01 0.37 -3.08
CA TYR A 121 14.84 1.82 -3.03
C TYR A 121 13.93 2.33 -4.14
N TRP A 122 14.05 1.73 -5.34
CA TRP A 122 13.30 2.15 -6.52
C TRP A 122 12.13 1.22 -6.80
N GLN A 123 10.95 1.75 -6.69
CA GLN A 123 9.67 1.06 -6.86
C GLN A 123 8.97 1.48 -8.16
N GLY A 124 9.66 2.25 -9.03
CA GLY A 124 9.06 2.87 -10.21
C GLY A 124 8.71 1.89 -11.32
N ASP A 125 9.25 0.69 -11.33
CA ASP A 125 8.92 -0.41 -12.25
C ASP A 125 7.79 -1.31 -11.73
N GLU A 126 7.35 -1.12 -10.49
CA GLU A 126 6.34 -1.96 -9.88
C GLU A 126 4.90 -1.49 -10.12
N ALA A 127 3.96 -2.44 -10.17
CA ALA A 127 2.56 -2.18 -10.46
C ALA A 127 1.93 -1.14 -9.51
N LYS A 128 2.27 -1.17 -8.22
CA LYS A 128 1.78 -0.24 -7.21
C LYS A 128 2.05 1.23 -7.55
N TRP A 129 3.21 1.55 -8.10
CA TRP A 129 3.54 2.90 -8.55
C TRP A 129 3.01 3.17 -9.96
N GLN A 130 3.19 2.24 -10.90
CA GLN A 130 2.73 2.39 -12.29
C GLN A 130 1.23 2.68 -12.35
N ARG A 131 0.41 1.89 -11.64
CA ARG A 131 -1.05 2.02 -11.70
C ARG A 131 -1.56 3.30 -11.06
N THR A 132 -0.93 3.77 -9.97
CA THR A 132 -1.38 4.96 -9.25
C THR A 132 -0.78 6.24 -9.84
N PHE A 133 0.54 6.27 -10.05
CA PHE A 133 1.24 7.47 -10.51
C PHE A 133 1.13 7.64 -12.04
N VAL A 134 1.43 6.60 -12.83
CA VAL A 134 1.43 6.71 -14.31
C VAL A 134 0.02 6.63 -14.85
N ASP A 135 -0.70 5.54 -14.58
CA ASP A 135 -2.05 5.31 -15.12
C ASP A 135 -3.13 6.18 -14.46
N GLY A 136 -2.84 6.77 -13.30
CA GLY A 136 -3.73 7.70 -12.61
C GLY A 136 -4.93 7.08 -11.94
N LYS A 137 -4.83 5.83 -11.49
CA LYS A 137 -5.90 5.21 -10.69
C LYS A 137 -5.96 5.86 -9.31
N ASP A 138 -7.15 6.17 -8.84
CA ASP A 138 -7.40 6.74 -7.50
C ASP A 138 -7.03 5.78 -6.37
N ALA A 139 -7.06 4.48 -6.65
CA ALA A 139 -6.56 3.41 -5.80
C ALA A 139 -6.21 2.18 -6.65
N PHE A 140 -5.22 1.44 -6.21
CA PHE A 140 -4.84 0.15 -6.78
C PHE A 140 -4.64 -0.86 -5.65
N VAL A 141 -5.30 -2.00 -5.78
CA VAL A 141 -5.15 -3.15 -4.88
C VAL A 141 -4.59 -4.30 -5.71
N GLU A 142 -3.42 -4.77 -5.34
CA GLU A 142 -2.78 -5.91 -5.98
C GLU A 142 -3.50 -7.22 -5.66
N ASP A 143 -3.21 -8.27 -6.42
CA ASP A 143 -3.59 -9.62 -6.02
C ASP A 143 -2.67 -10.09 -4.86
N PRO A 144 -3.19 -10.91 -3.94
CA PRO A 144 -2.39 -11.42 -2.84
C PRO A 144 -1.20 -12.23 -3.35
N ALA A 145 -0.01 -11.94 -2.80
CA ALA A 145 1.23 -12.62 -3.17
C ALA A 145 2.07 -12.92 -1.93
N PHE A 146 3.03 -13.83 -2.08
CA PHE A 146 4.05 -14.03 -1.06
C PHE A 146 5.05 -12.87 -1.12
N ASP A 147 5.12 -12.12 -0.04
CA ASP A 147 6.01 -10.99 0.09
C ASP A 147 7.32 -11.44 0.73
N VAL A 148 8.41 -11.35 -0.04
CA VAL A 148 9.75 -11.79 0.38
C VAL A 148 10.29 -10.90 1.51
N SER A 149 9.97 -9.60 1.52
CA SER A 149 10.45 -8.66 2.55
C SER A 149 9.90 -8.97 3.92
N THR A 150 8.62 -9.35 3.99
CA THR A 150 7.93 -9.71 5.25
C THR A 150 7.92 -11.20 5.54
N GLY A 151 8.27 -12.05 4.57
CA GLY A 151 8.21 -13.53 4.68
C GLY A 151 6.79 -14.08 4.84
N LYS A 152 5.77 -13.36 4.38
CA LYS A 152 4.35 -13.71 4.56
C LYS A 152 3.55 -13.47 3.29
N TYR A 153 2.38 -14.12 3.19
CA TYR A 153 1.39 -13.69 2.21
C TYR A 153 0.83 -12.33 2.61
N ALA A 154 0.83 -11.43 1.66
CA ALA A 154 0.42 -10.04 1.84
C ALA A 154 -0.43 -9.56 0.65
N ILE A 155 -1.11 -8.45 0.83
CA ILE A 155 -1.80 -7.71 -0.21
C ILE A 155 -1.42 -6.24 -0.08
N GLN A 156 -1.19 -5.58 -1.20
CA GLN A 156 -0.81 -4.17 -1.22
C GLN A 156 -1.98 -3.31 -1.69
N VAL A 157 -2.13 -2.16 -1.05
CA VAL A 157 -3.02 -1.09 -1.47
C VAL A 157 -2.23 0.19 -1.67
N SER A 158 -2.41 0.81 -2.83
CA SER A 158 -1.68 2.02 -3.20
C SER A 158 -2.63 3.10 -3.67
N VAL A 159 -2.27 4.36 -3.40
CA VAL A 159 -3.01 5.55 -3.84
C VAL A 159 -2.04 6.60 -4.37
N PRO A 160 -2.46 7.43 -5.35
CA PRO A 160 -1.64 8.54 -5.81
C PRO A 160 -1.56 9.64 -4.75
N MET A 161 -0.48 10.39 -4.80
CA MET A 161 -0.28 11.62 -4.08
C MET A 161 -0.26 12.77 -5.07
N ALA A 162 -1.07 13.81 -4.85
CA ALA A 162 -1.24 14.89 -5.82
C ALA A 162 -1.23 16.26 -5.18
N GLU A 163 -0.77 17.26 -5.93
CA GLU A 163 -0.85 18.69 -5.66
C GLU A 163 -1.73 19.33 -6.73
N GLY A 164 -2.97 19.67 -6.39
CA GLY A 164 -3.97 20.04 -7.37
C GLY A 164 -4.21 18.89 -8.38
N ALA A 165 -4.08 19.19 -9.66
CA ALA A 165 -4.22 18.20 -10.72
C ALA A 165 -2.92 17.41 -11.03
N LYS A 166 -1.77 17.81 -10.44
CA LYS A 166 -0.47 17.18 -10.69
C LYS A 166 -0.21 16.07 -9.68
N ARG A 167 0.05 14.85 -10.16
CA ARG A 167 0.57 13.78 -9.31
C ARG A 167 2.02 14.05 -8.95
N ILE A 168 2.36 13.88 -7.69
CA ILE A 168 3.70 14.13 -7.15
C ILE A 168 4.35 12.87 -6.56
N GLY A 169 3.61 11.79 -6.42
CA GLY A 169 4.09 10.53 -5.86
C GLY A 169 2.97 9.53 -5.62
N ALA A 170 3.26 8.52 -4.82
CA ALA A 170 2.29 7.51 -4.39
C ALA A 170 2.57 7.01 -2.98
N VAL A 171 1.53 6.50 -2.32
CA VAL A 171 1.59 5.85 -1.00
C VAL A 171 1.19 4.40 -1.16
N THR A 172 1.94 3.49 -0.53
CA THR A 172 1.61 2.06 -0.47
C THR A 172 1.54 1.58 0.97
N LEU A 173 0.53 0.76 1.26
CA LEU A 173 0.41 -0.02 2.48
C LEU A 173 0.46 -1.51 2.12
N THR A 174 1.32 -2.27 2.78
CA THR A 174 1.38 -3.74 2.70
C THR A 174 0.65 -4.32 3.92
N LEU A 175 -0.35 -5.16 3.66
CA LEU A 175 -1.19 -5.79 4.67
C LEU A 175 -0.88 -7.27 4.73
N LYS A 176 -0.48 -7.78 5.90
CA LYS A 176 -0.34 -9.23 6.10
C LYS A 176 -1.69 -9.91 6.08
N LEU A 177 -1.76 -11.06 5.41
CA LEU A 177 -2.93 -11.94 5.44
C LEU A 177 -2.89 -12.83 6.69
N LYS A 178 -4.06 -13.10 7.27
CA LYS A 178 -4.20 -13.94 8.47
C LYS A 178 -4.77 -15.30 8.14
N GLY A 179 -4.25 -16.36 8.78
CA GLY A 179 -4.86 -17.68 8.85
C GLY A 179 -5.40 -18.21 7.52
N GLN A 180 -6.73 -18.36 7.40
CA GLN A 180 -7.39 -18.88 6.21
C GLN A 180 -7.20 -18.01 4.95
N GLU A 181 -7.01 -16.69 5.11
CA GLU A 181 -6.74 -15.79 3.99
C GLU A 181 -5.37 -16.09 3.37
N ALA A 182 -4.35 -16.32 4.21
CA ALA A 182 -3.01 -16.70 3.73
C ALA A 182 -3.02 -18.06 3.02
N ALA A 183 -3.84 -19.00 3.48
CA ALA A 183 -3.97 -20.31 2.86
C ALA A 183 -4.72 -20.29 1.51
N ALA A 184 -5.58 -19.28 1.30
CA ALA A 184 -6.34 -19.09 0.08
C ALA A 184 -5.62 -18.24 -0.98
N ALA A 185 -4.47 -17.63 -0.63
CA ALA A 185 -3.66 -16.86 -1.57
C ALA A 185 -3.03 -17.80 -2.63
N PRO A 186 -2.87 -17.34 -3.89
CA PRO A 186 -2.24 -18.15 -4.93
C PRO A 186 -0.81 -18.54 -4.51
N LYS A 187 -0.47 -19.81 -4.68
CA LYS A 187 0.90 -20.29 -4.48
C LYS A 187 1.65 -20.05 -5.78
N ASN A 188 2.61 -19.15 -5.77
CA ASN A 188 3.53 -18.92 -6.88
C ASN A 188 4.52 -20.09 -7.01
#